data_299aefd3787dcca1da88a7ad75db378d
#
_entry.id   299aefd3787dcca1da88a7ad75db378d
#
_cell.length_a   1.000
_cell.length_b   1.000
_cell.length_c   1.000
_cell.angle_alpha   90.00
_cell.angle_beta   90.00
_cell.angle_gamma   90.00
#
_symmetry.space_group_name_H-M   'P 1'
#
loop_
_entity.id
_entity.type
_entity.pdbx_description
1 polymer ?
#
loop_
_entity_poly.entity_id
_entity_poly.type
_entity_poly.pdbx_seq_one_letter_code
_entity_poly.pdbx_strand_id
1 'polypeptide(L)'
;MKVSYKKLWIMCAEREISKGELRKRAGVSSATFTKMRRNQEVALSVLLKIADVLECNAGDMMDFIKDEDYAHQNIDVDEVW
;
A
#
# COMPACT_ATOMS: atom_id res chain seq x y z
N MET A 1 3.99 16.02 5.97
CA MET A 1 3.13 15.03 5.26
C MET A 1 3.73 13.65 5.37
N LYS A 2 2.88 12.65 5.42
CA LYS A 2 3.27 11.24 5.42
C LYS A 2 2.52 10.51 4.34
N VAL A 3 3.10 9.42 3.83
CA VAL A 3 2.42 8.59 2.85
C VAL A 3 1.50 7.60 3.55
N SER A 4 0.36 7.33 2.95
CA SER A 4 -0.57 6.30 3.41
C SER A 4 -0.93 5.41 2.23
N TYR A 5 -0.86 4.11 2.42
CA TYR A 5 -1.25 3.13 1.39
C TYR A 5 -2.61 2.51 1.69
N LYS A 6 -3.41 3.17 2.51
CA LYS A 6 -4.73 2.67 2.89
C LYS A 6 -5.61 2.36 1.69
N LYS A 7 -5.58 3.23 0.69
CA LYS A 7 -6.34 3.03 -0.54
C LYS A 7 -5.94 1.74 -1.26
N LEU A 8 -4.65 1.42 -1.24
CA LEU A 8 -4.14 0.19 -1.84
C LEU A 8 -4.75 -1.04 -1.17
N TRP A 9 -4.74 -1.06 0.16
CA TRP A 9 -5.28 -2.20 0.91
C TRP A 9 -6.78 -2.35 0.71
N ILE A 10 -7.51 -1.25 0.65
CA ILE A 10 -8.95 -1.26 0.36
C ILE A 10 -9.20 -1.82 -1.04
N MET A 11 -8.43 -1.39 -2.02
CA MET A 11 -8.55 -1.89 -3.39
C MET A 11 -8.30 -3.39 -3.46
N CYS A 12 -7.26 -3.87 -2.77
CA CYS A 12 -6.96 -5.29 -2.72
C CYS A 12 -8.11 -6.08 -2.09
N ALA A 13 -8.70 -5.56 -1.02
CA ALA A 13 -9.83 -6.19 -0.37
C ALA A 13 -11.04 -6.28 -1.31
N GLU A 14 -11.33 -5.20 -2.02
CA GLU A 14 -12.43 -5.17 -2.97
C GLU A 14 -12.25 -6.14 -4.12
N ARG A 15 -11.01 -6.34 -4.55
CA ARG A 15 -10.68 -7.26 -5.64
C ARG A 15 -10.38 -8.68 -5.16
N GLU A 16 -10.48 -8.91 -3.87
CA GLU A 16 -10.20 -10.21 -3.25
C GLU A 16 -8.78 -10.72 -3.54
N ILE A 17 -7.82 -9.79 -3.55
CA ILE A 17 -6.40 -10.11 -3.72
C ILE A 17 -5.72 -9.98 -2.36
N SER A 18 -5.11 -11.06 -1.89
CA SER A 18 -4.37 -11.02 -0.62
C SER A 18 -3.08 -10.22 -0.78
N LYS A 19 -2.56 -9.70 0.32
CA LYS A 19 -1.29 -8.96 0.31
C LYS A 19 -0.15 -9.85 -0.22
N GLY A 20 -0.13 -11.10 0.19
CA GLY A 20 0.89 -12.05 -0.27
C GLY A 20 0.80 -12.31 -1.78
N GLU A 21 -0.39 -12.39 -2.31
CA GLU A 21 -0.59 -12.56 -3.75
C GLU A 21 -0.13 -11.32 -4.53
N LEU A 22 -0.50 -10.14 -4.05
CA LEU A 22 -0.06 -8.88 -4.66
C LEU A 22 1.47 -8.80 -4.68
N ARG A 23 2.11 -9.12 -3.56
CA ARG A 23 3.56 -9.10 -3.45
C ARG A 23 4.21 -10.00 -4.48
N LYS A 24 3.70 -11.20 -4.62
CA LYS A 24 4.23 -12.18 -5.57
C LYS A 24 4.05 -11.72 -7.01
N ARG A 25 2.88 -11.25 -7.36
CA ARG A 25 2.58 -10.77 -8.72
C ARG A 25 3.44 -9.58 -9.10
N ALA A 26 3.66 -8.67 -8.17
CA ALA A 26 4.47 -7.47 -8.41
C ALA A 26 5.97 -7.73 -8.33
N GLY A 27 6.38 -8.88 -7.81
CA GLY A 27 7.80 -9.18 -7.64
C GLY A 27 8.47 -8.30 -6.61
N VAL A 28 7.76 -7.92 -5.55
CA VAL A 28 8.27 -7.06 -4.49
C VAL A 28 8.82 -7.92 -3.35
N SER A 29 9.97 -7.51 -2.79
CA SER A 29 10.57 -8.24 -1.67
C SER A 29 9.71 -8.13 -0.41
N SER A 30 9.83 -9.12 0.47
CA SER A 30 9.12 -9.11 1.75
C SER A 30 9.48 -7.90 2.60
N ALA A 31 10.75 -7.51 2.61
CA ALA A 31 11.23 -6.37 3.40
C ALA A 31 10.58 -5.08 2.90
N THR A 32 10.53 -4.87 1.59
CA THR A 32 9.91 -3.68 1.00
C THR A 32 8.41 -3.66 1.27
N PHE A 33 7.76 -4.78 1.13
CA PHE A 33 6.32 -4.87 1.36
C PHE A 33 5.97 -4.58 2.82
N THR A 34 6.82 -5.03 3.75
CA THR A 34 6.66 -4.73 5.18
C THR A 34 6.70 -3.22 5.44
N LYS A 35 7.59 -2.51 4.75
CA LYS A 35 7.64 -1.04 4.84
C LYS A 35 6.32 -0.42 4.38
N MET A 36 5.76 -0.90 3.30
CA MET A 36 4.47 -0.39 2.80
C MET A 36 3.34 -0.65 3.80
N ARG A 37 3.33 -1.80 4.44
CA ARG A 37 2.33 -2.12 5.46
C ARG A 37 2.42 -1.19 6.66
N ARG A 38 3.58 -0.58 6.89
CA ARG A 38 3.81 0.39 7.97
C ARG A 38 3.74 1.83 7.49
N ASN A 39 3.27 2.05 6.27
CA ASN A 39 3.19 3.37 5.65
C ASN A 39 4.55 4.09 5.59
N GLN A 40 5.60 3.33 5.32
CA GLN A 40 6.93 3.88 5.13
C GLN A 40 7.19 4.07 3.63
N GLU A 41 8.11 4.98 3.32
CA GLU A 41 8.45 5.27 1.93
C GLU A 41 9.16 4.10 1.29
N VAL A 42 8.83 3.86 0.03
CA VAL A 42 9.47 2.85 -0.80
C VAL A 42 9.87 3.46 -2.12
N ALA A 43 10.73 2.78 -2.86
CA ALA A 43 11.19 3.27 -4.16
C ALA A 43 10.01 3.39 -5.13
N LEU A 44 10.06 4.40 -5.99
CA LEU A 44 9.04 4.61 -7.02
C LEU A 44 8.92 3.39 -7.92
N SER A 45 10.03 2.70 -8.20
CA SER A 45 10.02 1.49 -9.03
C SER A 45 9.11 0.39 -8.45
N VAL A 46 9.04 0.30 -7.13
CA VAL A 46 8.14 -0.66 -6.45
C VAL A 46 6.69 -0.27 -6.71
N LEU A 47 6.37 1.01 -6.59
CA LEU A 47 5.02 1.50 -6.82
C LEU A 47 4.59 1.30 -8.27
N LEU A 48 5.51 1.47 -9.21
CA LEU A 48 5.24 1.22 -10.63
C LEU A 48 4.88 -0.25 -10.88
N LYS A 49 5.58 -1.17 -10.25
CA LYS A 49 5.30 -2.60 -10.39
C LYS A 49 3.91 -2.95 -9.84
N ILE A 50 3.57 -2.38 -8.71
CA ILE A 50 2.25 -2.62 -8.10
C ILE A 50 1.15 -2.00 -8.96
N ALA A 51 1.37 -0.80 -9.46
CA ALA A 51 0.41 -0.14 -10.34
C ALA A 51 0.17 -0.96 -11.62
N ASP A 52 1.21 -1.57 -12.18
CA ASP A 52 1.09 -2.44 -13.34
C ASP A 52 0.18 -3.64 -13.05
N VAL A 53 0.37 -4.27 -11.91
CA VAL A 53 -0.43 -5.45 -11.54
C VAL A 53 -1.90 -5.10 -11.37
N LEU A 54 -2.18 -3.96 -10.74
CA LEU A 54 -3.54 -3.52 -10.42
C LEU A 54 -4.15 -2.63 -11.51
N GLU A 55 -3.35 -2.26 -12.51
CA GLU A 55 -3.78 -1.36 -13.58
C GLU A 55 -4.42 -0.07 -13.03
N CYS A 56 -3.68 0.61 -12.15
CA CYS A 56 -4.15 1.81 -11.48
C CYS A 56 -3.07 2.89 -11.44
N ASN A 57 -3.46 4.09 -11.06
CA ASN A 57 -2.55 5.22 -10.87
C ASN A 57 -2.18 5.39 -9.39
N ALA A 58 -1.14 6.18 -9.15
CA ALA A 58 -0.66 6.44 -7.79
C ALA A 58 -1.77 6.95 -6.87
N GLY A 59 -2.61 7.85 -7.36
CA GLY A 59 -3.72 8.40 -6.56
C GLY A 59 -4.79 7.39 -6.18
N ASP A 60 -4.82 6.25 -6.87
CA ASP A 60 -5.77 5.18 -6.55
C ASP A 60 -5.27 4.28 -5.42
N MET A 61 -3.97 4.26 -5.18
CA MET A 61 -3.39 3.33 -4.22
C MET A 61 -2.67 3.99 -3.05
N MET A 62 -2.42 5.29 -3.11
CA MET A 62 -1.76 5.98 -2.01
C MET A 62 -2.22 7.43 -1.90
N ASP A 63 -1.90 8.03 -0.75
CA ASP A 63 -2.27 9.40 -0.46
C ASP A 63 -1.19 10.05 0.41
N PHE A 64 -1.09 11.37 0.36
CA PHE A 64 -0.24 12.12 1.27
C PHE A 64 -1.15 12.78 2.29
N ILE A 65 -0.90 12.52 3.56
CA ILE A 65 -1.72 13.03 4.65
C ILE A 65 -0.88 13.86 5.61
N LYS A 66 -1.53 14.79 6.29
CA LYS A 66 -0.84 15.59 7.30
C LYS A 66 -0.50 14.73 8.50
N ASP A 67 0.61 15.03 9.17
CA ASP A 67 1.07 14.27 10.32
C ASP A 67 -0.01 14.18 11.41
N GLU A 68 -0.75 15.25 11.63
CA GLU A 68 -1.82 15.28 12.63
C GLU A 68 -2.99 14.37 12.26
N ASP A 69 -3.28 14.23 10.96
CA ASP A 69 -4.34 13.36 10.48
C ASP A 69 -3.90 11.90 10.44
N TYR A 70 -2.62 11.67 10.33
CA TYR A 70 -2.05 10.33 10.30
C TYR A 70 -2.39 9.53 11.55
N ALA A 71 -2.37 10.19 12.72
CA ALA A 71 -2.69 9.54 13.98
C ALA A 71 -4.11 8.96 13.98
N HIS A 72 -5.03 9.61 13.28
CA HIS A 72 -6.43 9.16 13.18
C HIS A 72 -6.62 8.07 12.13
N GLN A 73 -5.70 7.97 11.19
CA GLN A 73 -5.74 6.96 10.13
C GLN A 73 -4.86 5.75 10.42
N ASN A 74 -4.14 5.78 11.52
CA ASN A 74 -3.20 4.72 11.87
C ASN A 74 -3.96 3.50 12.38
N ILE A 75 -4.64 2.84 11.48
CA ILE A 75 -5.34 1.59 11.75
C ILE A 75 -4.35 0.47 11.49
N ASP A 76 -4.31 -0.50 12.38
CA ASP A 76 -3.49 -1.68 12.16
C ASP A 76 -4.14 -2.54 11.07
N VAL A 77 -3.74 -2.27 9.82
CA VAL A 77 -4.30 -3.00 8.68
C VAL A 77 -3.92 -4.47 8.69
N ASP A 78 -2.92 -4.86 9.47
CA ASP A 78 -2.55 -6.26 9.61
C ASP A 78 -3.60 -7.01 10.42
N GLU A 79 -4.26 -6.34 11.34
CA GLU A 79 -5.35 -6.95 12.11
C GLU A 79 -6.65 -6.98 11.32
N VAL A 80 -6.90 -5.95 10.51
CA VAL A 80 -8.10 -5.86 9.70
C VAL A 80 -8.06 -6.84 8.54
N TRP A 81 -6.88 -7.11 8.06
CA TRP A 81 -6.64 -7.87 6.84
C TRP A 81 -6.27 -9.33 7.14
#